data_e6880f5316006d6a9068fb40d9509287
#
_entry.id   e6880f5316006d6a9068fb40d9509287
#
_cell.length_a   1.000
_cell.length_b   1.000
_cell.length_c   1.000
_cell.angle_alpha   90.00
_cell.angle_beta   90.00
_cell.angle_gamma   90.00
#
_symmetry.space_group_name_H-M   'P 1'
#
loop_
_entity.id
_entity.type
_entity.pdbx_description
1 polymer ?
#
loop_
_entity_poly.entity_id
_entity_poly.type
_entity_poly.pdbx_seq_one_letter_code
_entity_poly.pdbx_strand_id
1 'polypeptide(L)'
;KQILNEKGSGNKMGILDRLKRGKRTSKEECSGVVSNAKKNSMTAVEYAKSFQKNFDFSERSIGDLEEILDYYAKDLLESRPTENQVWSMSLIFGSYLGEVMLKNGLSKRGYHWGMQNTGNIPLLMADDEKYVTPIDKIYKRLVNGPEDNVVSFYQMMMEEG
;
A
#
# COMPACT_ATOMS: atom_id res chain seq x y z
N LYS A 1 -19.91 -26.16 20.32
CA LYS A 1 -21.15 -25.35 20.30
C LYS A 1 -20.93 -23.92 20.82
N GLN A 2 -20.15 -23.72 21.90
CA GLN A 2 -19.81 -22.37 22.42
C GLN A 2 -18.96 -21.54 21.45
N ILE A 3 -18.02 -22.16 20.77
CA ILE A 3 -17.13 -21.49 19.81
C ILE A 3 -17.91 -20.89 18.62
N LEU A 4 -18.97 -21.59 18.17
CA LEU A 4 -19.83 -21.11 17.09
C LEU A 4 -20.70 -19.92 17.51
N ASN A 5 -21.13 -19.88 18.77
CA ASN A 5 -21.91 -18.75 19.29
C ASN A 5 -21.06 -17.48 19.46
N GLU A 6 -19.81 -17.63 19.87
CA GLU A 6 -18.89 -16.48 19.99
C GLU A 6 -18.55 -15.89 18.62
N LYS A 7 -18.36 -16.71 17.60
CA LYS A 7 -18.16 -16.25 16.22
C LYS A 7 -19.38 -15.53 15.66
N GLY A 8 -20.57 -16.00 15.99
CA GLY A 8 -21.81 -15.33 15.59
C GLY A 8 -21.98 -13.97 16.24
N SER A 9 -21.61 -13.85 17.50
CA SER A 9 -21.65 -12.59 18.24
C SER A 9 -20.64 -11.58 17.69
N GLY A 10 -19.42 -12.00 17.39
CA GLY A 10 -18.39 -11.15 16.79
C GLY A 10 -18.80 -10.63 15.42
N ASN A 11 -19.45 -11.46 14.59
CA ASN A 11 -19.96 -11.05 13.28
C ASN A 11 -21.09 -10.02 13.40
N LYS A 12 -21.96 -10.16 14.36
CA LYS A 12 -23.04 -9.17 14.61
C LYS A 12 -22.47 -7.81 15.03
N MET A 13 -21.46 -7.79 15.88
CA MET A 13 -20.77 -6.55 16.26
C MET A 13 -20.05 -5.93 15.06
N GLY A 14 -19.42 -6.72 14.21
CA GLY A 14 -18.75 -6.24 13.00
C GLY A 14 -19.70 -5.59 12.00
N ILE A 15 -20.91 -6.12 11.85
CA ILE A 15 -21.96 -5.53 10.99
C ILE A 15 -22.46 -4.21 11.57
N LEU A 16 -22.70 -4.15 12.86
CA LEU A 16 -23.14 -2.93 13.55
C LEU A 16 -22.07 -1.85 13.50
N ASP A 17 -20.80 -2.22 13.65
CA ASP A 17 -19.68 -1.30 13.50
C ASP A 17 -19.56 -0.78 12.06
N ARG A 18 -19.79 -1.61 11.07
CA ARG A 18 -19.82 -1.20 9.67
C ARG A 18 -20.96 -0.22 9.39
N LEU A 19 -22.14 -0.46 9.96
CA LEU A 19 -23.28 0.43 9.82
C LEU A 19 -23.06 1.78 10.53
N LYS A 20 -22.39 1.77 11.68
CA LYS A 20 -21.99 2.98 12.39
C LYS A 20 -20.90 3.76 11.64
N ARG A 21 -19.96 3.05 11.01
CA ARG A 21 -18.91 3.65 10.15
C ARG A 21 -19.48 4.25 8.88
N GLY A 22 -20.54 3.68 8.31
CA GLY A 22 -21.24 4.25 7.16
C GLY A 22 -21.86 5.63 7.41
N LYS A 23 -21.95 6.04 8.68
CA LYS A 23 -22.37 7.39 9.10
C LYS A 23 -21.19 8.33 9.36
N ARG A 24 -19.95 7.83 9.44
CA ARG A 24 -18.76 8.69 9.45
C ARG A 24 -18.58 9.31 8.09
N THR A 25 -18.30 10.59 8.06
CA THR A 25 -18.10 11.30 6.80
C THR A 25 -16.92 10.64 6.04
N SER A 26 -17.07 10.41 4.76
CA SER A 26 -16.02 9.92 3.86
C SER A 26 -14.69 10.70 4.02
N LYS A 27 -14.75 11.92 4.53
CA LYS A 27 -13.64 12.80 4.81
C LYS A 27 -12.76 12.32 5.99
N GLU A 28 -13.36 11.75 7.05
CA GLU A 28 -12.61 11.23 8.20
C GLU A 28 -11.91 9.92 7.89
N GLU A 29 -12.55 9.04 7.13
CA GLU A 29 -11.94 7.80 6.65
C GLU A 29 -10.77 8.10 5.72
N CYS A 30 -10.94 9.05 4.81
CA CYS A 30 -9.89 9.50 3.90
C CYS A 30 -8.70 10.09 4.66
N SER A 31 -8.92 10.87 5.72
CA SER A 31 -7.83 11.46 6.50
C SER A 31 -7.01 10.41 7.25
N GLY A 32 -7.64 9.34 7.74
CA GLY A 32 -6.97 8.23 8.39
C GLY A 32 -6.09 7.43 7.43
N VAL A 33 -6.59 7.15 6.23
CA VAL A 33 -5.83 6.45 5.18
C VAL A 33 -4.62 7.28 4.75
N VAL A 34 -4.79 8.58 4.51
CA VAL A 34 -3.70 9.49 4.15
C VAL A 34 -2.64 9.56 5.25
N SER A 35 -3.05 9.70 6.50
CA SER A 35 -2.14 9.76 7.64
C SER A 35 -1.33 8.47 7.78
N ASN A 36 -1.97 7.31 7.64
CA ASN A 36 -1.30 6.02 7.72
C ASN A 36 -0.32 5.80 6.56
N ALA A 37 -0.69 6.22 5.35
CA ALA A 37 0.21 6.14 4.20
C ALA A 37 1.48 6.97 4.42
N LYS A 38 1.34 8.18 4.96
CA LYS A 38 2.49 9.03 5.30
C LYS A 38 3.39 8.41 6.35
N LYS A 39 2.81 7.85 7.42
CA LYS A 39 3.59 7.14 8.46
C LYS A 39 4.33 5.94 7.90
N ASN A 40 3.66 5.12 7.12
CA ASN A 40 4.26 3.95 6.50
C ASN A 40 5.37 4.33 5.52
N SER A 41 5.19 5.41 4.75
CA SER A 41 6.22 5.89 3.85
C SER A 41 7.47 6.37 4.60
N MET A 42 7.31 7.00 5.76
CA MET A 42 8.45 7.39 6.61
C MET A 42 9.15 6.18 7.21
N THR A 43 8.42 5.12 7.53
CA THR A 43 9.02 3.84 7.94
C THR A 43 9.88 3.25 6.81
N ALA A 44 9.41 3.34 5.57
CA ALA A 44 10.20 2.92 4.41
C ALA A 44 11.49 3.74 4.28
N VAL A 45 11.44 5.04 4.51
CA VAL A 45 12.63 5.92 4.54
C VAL A 45 13.65 5.42 5.55
N GLU A 46 13.20 5.05 6.76
CA GLU A 46 14.09 4.51 7.79
C GLU A 46 14.70 3.15 7.40
N TYR A 47 13.90 2.26 6.82
CA TYR A 47 14.43 0.98 6.32
C TYR A 47 15.46 1.17 5.21
N ALA A 48 15.25 2.13 4.32
CA ALA A 48 16.17 2.44 3.22
C ALA A 48 17.56 2.84 3.74
N LYS A 49 17.64 3.51 4.88
CA LYS A 49 18.91 3.89 5.49
C LYS A 49 19.79 2.68 5.82
N SER A 50 19.19 1.57 6.24
CA SER A 50 19.93 0.32 6.51
C SER A 50 20.53 -0.31 5.25
N PHE A 51 20.02 0.05 4.08
CA PHE A 51 20.57 -0.33 2.78
C PHE A 51 21.48 0.75 2.19
N GLN A 52 21.77 1.81 2.93
CA GLN A 52 22.53 2.98 2.47
C GLN A 52 21.85 3.67 1.27
N LYS A 53 20.52 3.66 1.25
CA LYS A 53 19.70 4.32 0.23
C LYS A 53 19.01 5.54 0.82
N ASN A 54 18.83 6.55 0.00
CA ASN A 54 18.14 7.79 0.38
C ASN A 54 16.77 7.84 -0.30
N PHE A 55 15.72 7.59 0.46
CA PHE A 55 14.35 7.69 -0.01
C PHE A 55 13.86 9.14 0.15
N ASP A 56 14.11 9.94 -0.86
CA ASP A 56 13.82 11.37 -0.89
C ASP A 56 12.53 11.72 -1.66
N PHE A 57 11.71 10.73 -1.95
CA PHE A 57 10.45 10.84 -2.72
C PHE A 57 10.65 11.32 -4.16
N SER A 58 11.85 11.29 -4.69
CA SER A 58 12.12 11.53 -6.11
C SER A 58 11.82 10.31 -6.97
N GLU A 59 11.63 10.52 -8.26
CA GLU A 59 11.48 9.42 -9.23
C GLU A 59 12.69 8.48 -9.23
N ARG A 60 13.88 9.05 -9.03
CA ARG A 60 15.12 8.29 -8.92
C ARG A 60 15.09 7.26 -7.80
N SER A 61 14.42 7.55 -6.70
CA SER A 61 14.33 6.64 -5.55
C SER A 61 13.56 5.35 -5.87
N ILE A 62 12.77 5.31 -6.95
CA ILE A 62 12.07 4.10 -7.37
C ILE A 62 13.05 3.00 -7.80
N GLY A 63 14.18 3.36 -8.41
CA GLY A 63 15.26 2.40 -8.70
C GLY A 63 15.85 1.81 -7.43
N ASP A 64 16.06 2.63 -6.42
CA ASP A 64 16.53 2.17 -5.11
C ASP A 64 15.49 1.28 -4.41
N LEU A 65 14.22 1.61 -4.53
CA LEU A 65 13.13 0.78 -4.03
C LEU A 65 13.15 -0.60 -4.71
N GLU A 66 13.31 -0.67 -6.03
CA GLU A 66 13.39 -1.94 -6.76
C GLU A 66 14.55 -2.81 -6.25
N GLU A 67 15.70 -2.24 -5.98
CA GLU A 67 16.86 -2.96 -5.42
C GLU A 67 16.56 -3.56 -4.04
N ILE A 68 15.92 -2.78 -3.18
CA ILE A 68 15.53 -3.25 -1.83
C ILE A 68 14.50 -4.39 -1.93
N LEU A 69 13.52 -4.25 -2.82
CA LEU A 69 12.50 -5.28 -3.02
C LEU A 69 13.09 -6.57 -3.59
N ASP A 70 14.07 -6.45 -4.47
CA ASP A 70 14.78 -7.62 -5.00
C ASP A 70 15.51 -8.39 -3.89
N TYR A 71 16.17 -7.66 -2.99
CA TYR A 71 16.80 -8.25 -1.81
C TYR A 71 15.79 -9.00 -0.94
N TYR A 72 14.68 -8.35 -0.59
CA TYR A 72 13.65 -8.97 0.25
C TYR A 72 12.96 -10.14 -0.44
N ALA A 73 12.69 -10.06 -1.74
CA ALA A 73 12.10 -11.16 -2.48
C ALA A 73 12.97 -12.42 -2.43
N LYS A 74 14.27 -12.28 -2.54
CA LYS A 74 15.22 -13.39 -2.39
C LYS A 74 15.26 -13.92 -0.96
N ASP A 75 15.24 -13.03 0.03
CA ASP A 75 15.22 -13.38 1.44
C ASP A 75 13.94 -14.13 1.82
N LEU A 76 12.79 -13.79 1.23
CA LEU A 76 11.51 -14.47 1.45
C LEU A 76 11.55 -15.97 1.10
N LEU A 77 12.34 -16.35 0.11
CA LEU A 77 12.50 -17.74 -0.29
C LEU A 77 13.18 -18.58 0.80
N GLU A 78 14.05 -17.97 1.58
CA GLU A 78 14.79 -18.62 2.65
C GLU A 78 14.11 -18.50 4.03
N SER A 79 13.68 -17.30 4.38
CA SER A 79 13.13 -17.01 5.72
C SER A 79 11.68 -17.44 5.90
N ARG A 80 10.93 -17.62 4.81
CA ARG A 80 9.51 -18.03 4.80
C ARG A 80 8.65 -17.28 5.82
N PRO A 81 8.55 -15.94 5.71
CA PRO A 81 7.73 -15.15 6.63
C PRO A 81 6.25 -15.50 6.49
N THR A 82 5.47 -15.14 7.49
CA THR A 82 4.02 -15.25 7.41
C THR A 82 3.45 -14.30 6.33
N GLU A 83 2.28 -14.62 5.81
CA GLU A 83 1.58 -13.76 4.86
C GLU A 83 1.35 -12.36 5.44
N ASN A 84 1.01 -12.25 6.73
CA ASN A 84 0.84 -10.98 7.41
C ASN A 84 2.13 -10.14 7.42
N GLN A 85 3.28 -10.76 7.57
CA GLN A 85 4.57 -10.07 7.49
C GLN A 85 4.83 -9.52 6.09
N VAL A 86 4.51 -10.29 5.05
CA VAL A 86 4.64 -9.84 3.65
C VAL A 86 3.70 -8.67 3.38
N TRP A 87 2.46 -8.72 3.86
CA TRP A 87 1.52 -7.61 3.72
C TRP A 87 1.96 -6.37 4.49
N SER A 88 2.55 -6.53 5.68
CA SER A 88 3.11 -5.39 6.43
C SER A 88 4.22 -4.69 5.66
N MET A 89 5.13 -5.44 5.06
CA MET A 89 6.17 -4.89 4.18
C MET A 89 5.55 -4.19 2.96
N SER A 90 4.51 -4.79 2.39
CA SER A 90 3.80 -4.25 1.23
C SER A 90 3.14 -2.91 1.55
N LEU A 91 2.53 -2.77 2.73
CA LEU A 91 1.98 -1.51 3.22
C LEU A 91 3.05 -0.43 3.36
N ILE A 92 4.19 -0.77 3.92
CA ILE A 92 5.30 0.18 4.14
C ILE A 92 5.86 0.68 2.80
N PHE A 93 6.32 -0.23 1.96
CA PHE A 93 6.96 0.14 0.70
C PHE A 93 5.94 0.57 -0.37
N GLY A 94 4.73 0.05 -0.34
CA GLY A 94 3.65 0.47 -1.22
C GLY A 94 3.14 1.87 -0.89
N SER A 95 3.12 2.24 0.38
CA SER A 95 2.81 3.61 0.80
C SER A 95 3.88 4.57 0.29
N TYR A 96 5.14 4.20 0.36
CA TYR A 96 6.22 4.99 -0.19
C TYR A 96 6.07 5.16 -1.72
N LEU A 97 5.86 4.06 -2.44
CA LEU A 97 5.63 4.09 -3.88
C LEU A 97 4.48 5.03 -4.25
N GLY A 98 3.36 4.92 -3.55
CA GLY A 98 2.20 5.78 -3.77
C GLY A 98 2.49 7.26 -3.49
N GLU A 99 3.24 7.56 -2.43
CA GLU A 99 3.63 8.95 -2.11
C GLU A 99 4.57 9.53 -3.16
N VAL A 100 5.50 8.75 -3.70
CA VAL A 100 6.34 9.18 -4.82
C VAL A 100 5.49 9.48 -6.05
N MET A 101 4.54 8.61 -6.37
CA MET A 101 3.63 8.80 -7.51
C MET A 101 2.78 10.06 -7.36
N LEU A 102 2.22 10.29 -6.18
CA LEU A 102 1.43 11.49 -5.88
C LEU A 102 2.26 12.76 -6.04
N LYS A 103 3.43 12.78 -5.42
CA LYS A 103 4.32 13.94 -5.45
C LYS A 103 4.76 14.31 -6.86
N ASN A 104 5.02 13.32 -7.70
CA ASN A 104 5.64 13.54 -9.02
C ASN A 104 4.64 13.63 -10.17
N GLY A 105 3.34 13.64 -9.89
CA GLY A 105 2.36 13.88 -10.94
C GLY A 105 0.93 13.44 -10.65
N LEU A 106 0.71 12.34 -9.95
CA LEU A 106 -0.65 11.81 -9.78
C LEU A 106 -1.55 12.74 -8.95
N SER A 107 -1.01 13.48 -7.97
CA SER A 107 -1.77 14.47 -7.23
C SER A 107 -2.39 15.53 -8.14
N LYS A 108 -1.63 16.03 -9.11
CA LYS A 108 -2.10 17.00 -10.10
C LYS A 108 -3.15 16.42 -11.03
N ARG A 109 -3.16 15.12 -11.21
CA ARG A 109 -4.13 14.38 -12.02
C ARG A 109 -5.38 13.98 -11.24
N GLY A 110 -5.52 14.45 -10.00
CA GLY A 110 -6.69 14.21 -9.16
C GLY A 110 -6.65 12.93 -8.33
N TYR A 111 -5.54 12.21 -8.30
CA TYR A 111 -5.40 11.01 -7.48
C TYR A 111 -5.18 11.35 -6.01
N HIS A 112 -5.74 10.53 -5.15
CA HIS A 112 -5.58 10.62 -3.69
C HIS A 112 -5.72 9.23 -3.08
N TRP A 113 -5.20 9.06 -1.88
CA TRP A 113 -5.40 7.81 -1.14
C TRP A 113 -6.86 7.60 -0.75
N GLY A 114 -7.34 6.39 -0.93
CA GLY A 114 -8.67 5.99 -0.55
C GLY A 114 -8.78 4.47 -0.34
N MET A 115 -9.98 4.02 -0.08
CA MET A 115 -10.32 2.60 0.09
C MET A 115 -11.46 2.25 -0.84
N GLN A 116 -11.36 1.12 -1.53
CA GLN A 116 -12.52 0.56 -2.22
C GLN A 116 -13.51 -0.04 -1.22
N ASN A 117 -14.79 0.02 -1.52
CA ASN A 117 -15.86 -0.48 -0.66
C ASN A 117 -15.74 -1.98 -0.33
N THR A 118 -15.07 -2.74 -1.16
CA THR A 118 -14.90 -4.20 -1.02
C THR A 118 -13.52 -4.61 -0.56
N GLY A 119 -12.58 -3.67 -0.41
CA GLY A 119 -11.18 -3.95 -0.07
C GLY A 119 -10.76 -3.36 1.26
N ASN A 120 -9.74 -3.97 1.85
CA ASN A 120 -9.11 -3.50 3.09
C ASN A 120 -7.74 -2.87 2.85
N ILE A 121 -7.34 -2.73 1.57
CA ILE A 121 -6.02 -2.24 1.18
C ILE A 121 -6.18 -0.85 0.58
N PRO A 122 -5.45 0.16 1.09
CA PRO A 122 -5.46 1.49 0.50
C PRO A 122 -4.97 1.48 -0.95
N LEU A 123 -5.54 2.36 -1.75
CA LEU A 123 -5.14 2.56 -3.13
C LEU A 123 -5.25 4.03 -3.51
N LEU A 124 -4.69 4.40 -4.66
CA LEU A 124 -4.81 5.74 -5.21
C LEU A 124 -6.03 5.79 -6.14
N MET A 125 -6.93 6.72 -5.89
CA MET A 125 -8.19 6.87 -6.62
C MET A 125 -8.27 8.25 -7.25
N ALA A 126 -8.91 8.31 -8.44
CA ALA A 126 -9.31 9.56 -9.08
C ALA A 126 -10.82 9.60 -9.26
N ASP A 127 -11.37 10.80 -9.51
CA ASP A 127 -12.84 11.02 -9.59
C ASP A 127 -13.50 10.32 -10.77
N ASP A 128 -12.73 9.93 -11.78
CA ASP A 128 -13.21 9.22 -12.98
C ASP A 128 -13.22 7.70 -12.84
N GLU A 129 -13.26 7.21 -11.61
CA GLU A 129 -13.23 5.79 -11.24
C GLU A 129 -11.90 5.08 -11.56
N LYS A 130 -10.89 5.78 -12.03
CA LYS A 130 -9.55 5.23 -12.20
C LYS A 130 -8.87 5.02 -10.86
N TYR A 131 -8.06 3.98 -10.77
CA TYR A 131 -7.30 3.70 -9.56
C TYR A 131 -5.97 3.05 -9.88
N VAL A 132 -5.03 3.21 -8.95
CA VAL A 132 -3.70 2.60 -8.99
C VAL A 132 -3.47 1.90 -7.66
N THR A 133 -2.90 0.70 -7.70
CA THR A 133 -2.74 -0.17 -6.53
C THR A 133 -1.25 -0.36 -6.17
N PRO A 134 -0.60 0.64 -5.58
CA PRO A 134 0.83 0.55 -5.30
C PRO A 134 1.17 -0.52 -4.25
N ILE A 135 0.32 -0.72 -3.24
CA ILE A 135 0.56 -1.71 -2.18
C ILE A 135 0.46 -3.14 -2.75
N ASP A 136 -0.56 -3.40 -3.55
CA ASP A 136 -0.71 -4.69 -4.23
C ASP A 136 0.48 -4.97 -5.18
N LYS A 137 0.98 -3.94 -5.83
CA LYS A 137 2.15 -4.06 -6.71
C LYS A 137 3.40 -4.48 -5.92
N ILE A 138 3.63 -3.90 -4.76
CA ILE A 138 4.75 -4.31 -3.91
C ILE A 138 4.58 -5.77 -3.46
N TYR A 139 3.37 -6.16 -3.05
CA TYR A 139 3.10 -7.54 -2.68
C TYR A 139 3.46 -8.51 -3.82
N LYS A 140 3.01 -8.23 -5.03
CA LYS A 140 3.33 -9.03 -6.22
C LYS A 140 4.82 -9.08 -6.50
N ARG A 141 5.51 -7.94 -6.38
CA ARG A 141 6.96 -7.89 -6.56
C ARG A 141 7.69 -8.80 -5.58
N LEU A 142 7.25 -8.82 -4.33
CA LEU A 142 7.84 -9.64 -3.28
C LEU A 142 7.60 -11.14 -3.52
N VAL A 143 6.39 -11.54 -3.90
CA VAL A 143 6.03 -12.96 -4.02
C VAL A 143 6.29 -13.55 -5.41
N ASN A 144 6.17 -12.78 -6.48
CA ASN A 144 6.36 -13.25 -7.86
C ASN A 144 7.77 -13.01 -8.39
N GLY A 145 8.46 -12.00 -7.90
CA GLY A 145 9.82 -11.68 -8.32
C GLY A 145 9.91 -10.60 -9.40
N PRO A 146 11.01 -10.59 -10.22
CA PRO A 146 11.32 -9.48 -11.12
C PRO A 146 10.31 -9.21 -12.25
N GLU A 147 9.44 -10.15 -12.55
CA GLU A 147 8.36 -9.95 -13.54
C GLU A 147 7.40 -8.82 -13.15
N ASP A 148 7.30 -8.54 -11.83
CA ASP A 148 6.49 -7.47 -11.28
C ASP A 148 7.32 -6.23 -10.91
N ASN A 149 8.30 -5.88 -11.70
CA ASN A 149 9.23 -4.77 -11.49
C ASN A 149 8.50 -3.44 -11.24
N VAL A 150 8.88 -2.73 -10.16
CA VAL A 150 8.19 -1.50 -9.77
C VAL A 150 8.64 -0.28 -10.58
N VAL A 151 9.83 -0.30 -11.17
CA VAL A 151 10.29 0.79 -12.04
C VAL A 151 9.44 0.83 -13.31
N SER A 152 9.24 -0.32 -13.94
CA SER A 152 8.39 -0.43 -15.13
C SER A 152 6.94 -0.04 -14.83
N PHE A 153 6.42 -0.47 -13.69
CA PHE A 153 5.08 -0.10 -13.23
C PHE A 153 4.96 1.42 -13.04
N TYR A 154 5.92 2.03 -12.36
CA TYR A 154 5.95 3.47 -12.13
C TYR A 154 5.93 4.24 -13.46
N GLN A 155 6.84 3.88 -14.38
CA GLN A 155 6.93 4.51 -15.70
C GLN A 155 5.61 4.42 -16.46
N MET A 156 5.02 3.23 -16.52
CA MET A 156 3.75 3.01 -17.22
C MET A 156 2.63 3.87 -16.63
N MET A 157 2.49 3.92 -15.33
CA MET A 157 1.42 4.69 -14.67
C MET A 157 1.62 6.20 -14.81
N MET A 158 2.85 6.68 -14.81
CA MET A 158 3.15 8.10 -14.94
C MET A 158 3.00 8.59 -16.39
N GLU A 159 3.18 7.73 -17.37
CA GLU A 159 3.03 8.06 -18.81
C GLU A 159 1.58 8.09 -19.27
N GLU A 160 0.66 7.41 -18.61
CA GLU A 160 -0.77 7.35 -18.97
C GLU A 160 -1.52 8.68 -18.74
N GLY A 161 -0.83 9.74 -18.64
CA GLY A 161 -1.42 11.07 -18.55
C GLY A 161 -1.45 11.72 -19.89
#